data_1a78eb24202c4d9be2ff49c318fb6040
#
_entry.id   1a78eb24202c4d9be2ff49c318fb6040
#
_cell.length_a   1.000
_cell.length_b   1.000
_cell.length_c   1.000
_cell.angle_alpha   90.00
_cell.angle_beta   90.00
_cell.angle_gamma   90.00
#
_symmetry.space_group_name_H-M   'P 1'
#
loop_
_entity.id
_entity.type
_entity.pdbx_description
1 polymer ?
#
loop_
_entity_poly.entity_id
_entity_poly.type
_entity_poly.pdbx_seq_one_letter_code
_entity_poly.pdbx_strand_id
1 'polypeptide(L)'
;MPNAPVDNDSMESYLGMIDGKPSKARRIILRRNGIRQRYYALNKDGQVTHTNIQMAANAIRNLFDDNFTLDDIDVLACGTASPEQLVPSHGVMVHGELGGNRDIEVVSFAGSCCTGADALKYGCMAVQLDNALNAVVSASERLSAWMKSTYFQKESEHLSQLESQPMLAFEKDFLRWMLSDGAYAALLQGHPNEDTLSLQVDWIEITSFANTMETCMYAGAEKDENGKLRGWAMFPEQEWLSRSLFAVKQDTRMLSEWVVRLGVDYLIKLANKHHFTPDNVDWFLPHLSSMFFKDATLKEFQERNFMIPEERWFLNLPYVGNIASASAFAMLEELMYSGKLKRGQRILVMVPESARFSYCYCMLTVV
;
A
#
# COMPACT_ATOMS: atom_id res chain seq x y z
N MET A 1 10.85 -8.62 -2.89
CA MET A 1 11.44 -7.77 -1.82
C MET A 1 12.84 -7.35 -2.20
N PRO A 2 13.28 -6.07 -1.91
CA PRO A 2 14.55 -5.53 -2.43
C PRO A 2 15.81 -6.13 -1.77
N ASN A 3 15.75 -6.42 -0.47
CA ASN A 3 16.90 -6.89 0.33
C ASN A 3 16.44 -7.89 1.39
N ALA A 4 17.35 -8.33 2.26
CA ALA A 4 17.01 -9.11 3.45
C ALA A 4 16.12 -8.29 4.40
N PRO A 5 15.25 -8.96 5.20
CA PRO A 5 14.38 -8.28 6.15
C PRO A 5 15.19 -7.55 7.24
N VAL A 6 14.64 -6.42 7.68
CA VAL A 6 15.17 -5.56 8.74
C VAL A 6 14.28 -5.70 9.96
N ASP A 7 14.86 -6.13 11.08
CA ASP A 7 14.15 -6.22 12.35
C ASP A 7 13.97 -4.86 13.04
N ASN A 8 13.18 -4.85 14.11
CA ASN A 8 12.86 -3.64 14.86
C ASN A 8 14.09 -2.95 15.48
N ASP A 9 15.12 -3.68 15.82
CA ASP A 9 16.31 -3.12 16.49
C ASP A 9 17.25 -2.46 15.47
N SER A 10 17.31 -2.99 14.26
CA SER A 10 18.18 -2.53 13.19
C SER A 10 17.65 -1.33 12.39
N MET A 11 16.38 -0.96 12.54
CA MET A 11 15.74 0.08 11.69
C MET A 11 16.49 1.40 11.64
N GLU A 12 16.95 1.90 12.78
CA GLU A 12 17.65 3.19 12.87
C GLU A 12 19.05 3.16 12.21
N SER A 13 19.64 1.98 12.00
CA SER A 13 20.86 1.85 11.23
C SER A 13 20.66 2.07 9.72
N TYR A 14 19.43 1.87 9.21
CA TYR A 14 19.06 2.12 7.83
C TYR A 14 18.47 3.53 7.62
N LEU A 15 17.57 3.93 8.51
CA LEU A 15 16.81 5.18 8.37
C LEU A 15 17.51 6.39 9.02
N GLY A 16 18.56 6.14 9.80
CA GLY A 16 19.27 7.15 10.61
C GLY A 16 18.49 7.53 11.87
N MET A 17 19.16 8.17 12.79
CA MET A 17 18.59 8.72 14.03
C MET A 17 18.35 10.22 13.88
N ILE A 18 17.20 10.72 14.31
CA ILE A 18 16.89 12.15 14.35
C ILE A 18 17.73 12.76 15.51
N ASP A 19 18.51 13.81 15.22
CA ASP A 19 19.48 14.45 16.15
C ASP A 19 20.48 13.46 16.77
N GLY A 20 20.79 12.37 16.08
CA GLY A 20 21.71 11.33 16.58
C GLY A 20 21.18 10.59 17.82
N LYS A 21 19.88 10.69 18.12
CA LYS A 21 19.25 10.07 19.30
C LYS A 21 18.21 9.03 18.88
N PRO A 22 18.11 7.90 19.60
CA PRO A 22 17.03 6.93 19.40
C PRO A 22 15.65 7.56 19.64
N SER A 23 14.66 7.21 18.79
CA SER A 23 13.28 7.70 18.98
C SER A 23 12.66 7.19 20.27
N LYS A 24 12.13 8.10 21.09
CA LYS A 24 11.41 7.75 22.31
C LYS A 24 10.06 7.08 22.03
N ALA A 25 9.42 7.41 20.92
CA ALA A 25 8.11 6.87 20.52
C ALA A 25 8.23 5.45 19.93
N ARG A 26 9.39 5.08 19.35
CA ARG A 26 9.65 3.81 18.64
C ARG A 26 9.11 2.60 19.39
N ARG A 27 9.50 2.42 20.66
CA ARG A 27 9.12 1.24 21.45
C ARG A 27 7.60 1.11 21.63
N ILE A 28 6.91 2.23 21.81
CA ILE A 28 5.45 2.25 22.00
C ILE A 28 4.75 1.91 20.67
N ILE A 29 5.19 2.53 19.58
CA ILE A 29 4.60 2.33 18.26
C ILE A 29 4.81 0.88 17.79
N LEU A 30 6.04 0.37 17.87
CA LEU A 30 6.37 -1.00 17.45
C LEU A 30 5.60 -2.07 18.24
N ARG A 31 5.37 -1.85 19.54
CA ARG A 31 4.56 -2.76 20.35
C ARG A 31 3.10 -2.78 19.91
N ARG A 32 2.56 -1.63 19.48
CA ARG A 32 1.15 -1.50 19.08
C ARG A 32 0.90 -1.93 17.65
N ASN A 33 1.84 -1.67 16.75
CA ASN A 33 1.63 -2.00 15.33
C ASN A 33 1.84 -3.49 15.02
N GLY A 34 2.49 -4.25 15.90
CA GLY A 34 2.69 -5.69 15.77
C GLY A 34 3.67 -6.11 14.67
N ILE A 35 4.34 -5.16 14.00
CA ILE A 35 5.32 -5.43 12.95
C ILE A 35 6.64 -5.83 13.59
N ARG A 36 7.18 -6.97 13.19
CA ARG A 36 8.44 -7.54 13.69
C ARG A 36 9.61 -7.26 12.77
N GLN A 37 9.34 -7.26 11.46
CA GLN A 37 10.32 -6.97 10.42
C GLN A 37 9.68 -6.27 9.22
N ARG A 38 10.49 -5.65 8.40
CA ARG A 38 10.12 -4.97 7.15
C ARG A 38 11.29 -5.02 6.19
N TYR A 39 11.11 -4.43 5.02
CA TYR A 39 12.12 -4.42 3.97
C TYR A 39 12.42 -2.98 3.57
N TYR A 40 13.69 -2.69 3.28
CA TYR A 40 14.13 -1.40 2.78
C TYR A 40 14.99 -1.56 1.53
N ALA A 41 14.74 -0.75 0.52
CA ALA A 41 15.59 -0.60 -0.65
C ALA A 41 16.81 0.29 -0.33
N LEU A 42 17.39 0.07 0.84
CA LEU A 42 18.54 0.78 1.40
C LEU A 42 19.54 -0.23 1.95
N ASN A 43 20.83 0.13 1.92
CA ASN A 43 21.84 -0.53 2.74
C ASN A 43 21.98 0.16 4.12
N LYS A 44 22.84 -0.36 5.01
CA LYS A 44 23.05 0.20 6.35
C LYS A 44 23.66 1.61 6.34
N ASP A 45 24.27 2.03 5.24
CA ASP A 45 24.80 3.39 5.06
C ASP A 45 23.73 4.36 4.56
N GLY A 46 22.47 3.90 4.43
CA GLY A 46 21.36 4.68 3.91
C GLY A 46 21.40 4.94 2.40
N GLN A 47 22.27 4.22 1.66
CA GLN A 47 22.34 4.30 0.21
C GLN A 47 21.26 3.46 -0.44
N VAL A 48 20.70 3.96 -1.53
CA VAL A 48 19.65 3.27 -2.31
C VAL A 48 20.25 2.04 -3.00
N THR A 49 19.65 0.87 -2.77
CA THR A 49 20.02 -0.40 -3.42
C THR A 49 19.18 -0.69 -4.64
N HIS A 50 17.91 -0.30 -4.61
CA HIS A 50 16.95 -0.46 -5.70
C HIS A 50 16.07 0.78 -5.79
N THR A 51 15.80 1.23 -7.00
CA THR A 51 14.75 2.23 -7.24
C THR A 51 13.37 1.56 -7.19
N ASN A 52 12.31 2.35 -7.02
CA ASN A 52 10.94 1.82 -7.10
C ASN A 52 10.65 1.24 -8.48
N ILE A 53 11.18 1.88 -9.52
CA ILE A 53 11.09 1.43 -10.91
C ILE A 53 11.74 0.07 -11.09
N GLN A 54 12.95 -0.13 -10.58
CA GLN A 54 13.66 -1.41 -10.65
C GLN A 54 12.94 -2.52 -9.89
N MET A 55 12.38 -2.22 -8.71
CA MET A 55 11.60 -3.19 -7.95
C MET A 55 10.35 -3.63 -8.72
N ALA A 56 9.61 -2.69 -9.30
CA ALA A 56 8.43 -2.99 -10.12
C ALA A 56 8.81 -3.83 -11.35
N ALA A 57 9.84 -3.43 -12.09
CA ALA A 57 10.32 -4.16 -13.26
C ALA A 57 10.78 -5.59 -12.90
N ASN A 58 11.48 -5.76 -11.77
CA ASN A 58 11.90 -7.09 -11.31
C ASN A 58 10.71 -7.97 -10.90
N ALA A 59 9.67 -7.40 -10.26
CA ALA A 59 8.45 -8.14 -9.96
C ALA A 59 7.73 -8.59 -11.23
N ILE A 60 7.71 -7.76 -12.28
CA ILE A 60 7.14 -8.11 -13.58
C ILE A 60 7.96 -9.19 -14.27
N ARG A 61 9.31 -9.08 -14.27
CA ARG A 61 10.19 -10.10 -14.85
C ARG A 61 10.02 -11.48 -14.21
N ASN A 62 9.61 -11.55 -12.93
CA ASN A 62 9.32 -12.81 -12.25
C ASN A 62 8.04 -13.50 -12.76
N LEU A 63 7.22 -12.85 -13.58
CA LEU A 63 6.08 -13.47 -14.26
C LEU A 63 6.49 -14.18 -15.53
N PHE A 64 7.69 -13.91 -16.08
CA PHE A 64 8.13 -14.46 -17.36
C PHE A 64 8.58 -15.91 -17.20
N ASP A 65 8.14 -16.72 -18.15
CA ASP A 65 8.51 -18.13 -18.31
C ASP A 65 8.59 -18.49 -19.80
N ASP A 66 8.59 -19.78 -20.12
CA ASP A 66 8.64 -20.27 -21.51
C ASP A 66 7.37 -19.93 -22.33
N ASN A 67 6.26 -19.60 -21.67
CA ASN A 67 4.96 -19.34 -22.29
C ASN A 67 4.54 -17.86 -22.22
N PHE A 68 5.19 -17.06 -21.38
CA PHE A 68 4.86 -15.65 -21.19
C PHE A 68 6.13 -14.81 -21.04
N THR A 69 6.29 -13.86 -21.92
CA THR A 69 7.46 -12.98 -22.01
C THR A 69 7.05 -11.50 -22.06
N LEU A 70 8.02 -10.60 -22.12
CA LEU A 70 7.76 -9.17 -22.29
C LEU A 70 6.97 -8.85 -23.57
N ASP A 71 7.23 -9.61 -24.64
CA ASP A 71 6.58 -9.39 -25.94
C ASP A 71 5.10 -9.80 -25.97
N ASP A 72 4.63 -10.51 -24.95
CA ASP A 72 3.22 -10.92 -24.81
C ASP A 72 2.36 -9.90 -24.05
N ILE A 73 2.96 -8.88 -23.44
CA ILE A 73 2.23 -7.85 -22.68
C ILE A 73 1.52 -6.90 -23.65
N ASP A 74 0.20 -6.74 -23.51
CA ASP A 74 -0.59 -5.75 -24.23
C ASP A 74 -0.77 -4.47 -23.42
N VAL A 75 -1.04 -4.62 -22.12
CA VAL A 75 -1.30 -3.53 -21.16
C VAL A 75 -0.43 -3.69 -19.93
N LEU A 76 0.23 -2.61 -19.53
CA LEU A 76 0.95 -2.48 -18.28
C LEU A 76 0.29 -1.40 -17.40
N ALA A 77 -0.32 -1.80 -16.29
CA ALA A 77 -0.90 -0.89 -15.32
C ALA A 77 -0.11 -0.91 -14.01
N CYS A 78 0.43 0.24 -13.60
CA CYS A 78 1.28 0.36 -12.42
C CYS A 78 0.65 1.28 -11.36
N GLY A 79 0.56 0.81 -10.11
CA GLY A 79 0.11 1.58 -8.96
C GLY A 79 1.25 1.85 -7.97
N THR A 80 1.37 3.07 -7.49
CA THR A 80 2.33 3.45 -6.45
C THR A 80 1.88 4.69 -5.68
N ALA A 81 2.18 4.73 -4.38
CA ALA A 81 2.10 5.94 -3.56
C ALA A 81 3.42 6.73 -3.58
N SER A 82 4.52 6.09 -3.96
CA SER A 82 5.88 6.63 -3.86
C SER A 82 6.60 6.70 -5.22
N PRO A 83 6.05 7.43 -6.22
CA PRO A 83 6.76 7.65 -7.47
C PRO A 83 8.07 8.40 -7.20
N GLU A 84 9.12 8.09 -7.96
CA GLU A 84 10.43 8.72 -7.74
C GLU A 84 10.52 10.12 -8.36
N GLN A 85 9.68 10.41 -9.33
CA GLN A 85 9.55 11.71 -9.99
C GLN A 85 8.09 12.00 -10.32
N LEU A 86 7.78 13.28 -10.54
CA LEU A 86 6.44 13.71 -10.96
C LEU A 86 6.19 13.41 -12.44
N VAL A 87 7.21 13.58 -13.27
CA VAL A 87 7.18 13.39 -14.72
C VAL A 87 8.51 12.77 -15.17
N PRO A 88 8.53 11.75 -16.02
CA PRO A 88 7.43 10.93 -16.55
C PRO A 88 6.70 10.12 -15.48
N SER A 89 5.54 9.54 -15.82
CA SER A 89 4.78 8.71 -14.89
C SER A 89 5.52 7.41 -14.53
N HIS A 90 5.21 6.83 -13.36
CA HIS A 90 5.88 5.64 -12.84
C HIS A 90 5.83 4.47 -13.82
N GLY A 91 4.65 4.13 -14.39
CA GLY A 91 4.51 3.01 -15.30
C GLY A 91 5.31 3.17 -16.60
N VAL A 92 5.38 4.39 -17.16
CA VAL A 92 6.22 4.67 -18.34
C VAL A 92 7.71 4.44 -18.01
N MET A 93 8.15 4.80 -16.81
CA MET A 93 9.52 4.53 -16.38
C MET A 93 9.77 3.03 -16.16
N VAL A 94 8.78 2.31 -15.63
CA VAL A 94 8.85 0.83 -15.48
C VAL A 94 8.94 0.16 -16.85
N HIS A 95 8.14 0.59 -17.83
CA HIS A 95 8.24 0.08 -19.21
C HIS A 95 9.64 0.32 -19.80
N GLY A 96 10.20 1.52 -19.63
CA GLY A 96 11.56 1.83 -20.05
C GLY A 96 12.63 0.95 -19.38
N GLU A 97 12.46 0.61 -18.10
CA GLU A 97 13.36 -0.28 -17.35
C GLU A 97 13.22 -1.75 -17.78
N LEU A 98 12.01 -2.18 -18.17
CA LEU A 98 11.79 -3.51 -18.75
C LEU A 98 12.50 -3.66 -20.08
N GLY A 99 12.54 -2.61 -20.89
CA GLY A 99 13.11 -2.62 -22.23
C GLY A 99 12.20 -3.34 -23.24
N GLY A 100 12.79 -4.07 -24.18
CA GLY A 100 12.08 -4.77 -25.24
C GLY A 100 11.88 -3.91 -26.49
N ASN A 101 11.20 -4.48 -27.50
CA ASN A 101 10.99 -3.86 -28.81
C ASN A 101 9.51 -3.62 -29.13
N ARG A 102 8.60 -3.92 -28.19
CA ARG A 102 7.16 -3.79 -28.41
C ARG A 102 6.62 -2.52 -27.75
N ASP A 103 5.79 -1.80 -28.48
CA ASP A 103 4.97 -0.73 -27.93
C ASP A 103 3.76 -1.35 -27.21
N ILE A 104 3.52 -0.93 -25.97
CA ILE A 104 2.42 -1.40 -25.12
C ILE A 104 1.62 -0.24 -24.58
N GLU A 105 0.37 -0.47 -24.23
CA GLU A 105 -0.40 0.52 -23.48
C GLU A 105 0.09 0.58 -22.03
N VAL A 106 0.42 1.79 -21.54
CA VAL A 106 0.91 1.98 -20.18
C VAL A 106 0.03 2.96 -19.41
N VAL A 107 -0.44 2.52 -18.23
CA VAL A 107 -1.24 3.34 -17.32
C VAL A 107 -0.59 3.41 -15.96
N SER A 108 -0.59 4.59 -15.35
CA SER A 108 -0.02 4.82 -14.02
C SER A 108 -1.07 5.38 -13.08
N PHE A 109 -1.18 4.77 -11.90
CA PHE A 109 -2.02 5.25 -10.80
C PHE A 109 -1.12 5.80 -9.70
N ALA A 110 -1.36 7.03 -9.28
CA ALA A 110 -0.65 7.71 -8.21
C ALA A 110 -1.65 8.12 -7.12
N GLY A 111 -1.30 7.88 -5.85
CA GLY A 111 -2.20 8.18 -4.74
C GLY A 111 -1.67 7.56 -3.45
N SER A 112 -2.40 6.59 -2.89
CA SER A 112 -1.99 5.88 -1.68
C SER A 112 -2.30 4.38 -1.79
N CYS A 113 -2.77 3.73 -0.72
CA CYS A 113 -2.91 2.27 -0.63
C CYS A 113 -3.82 1.64 -1.71
N CYS A 114 -4.80 2.37 -2.25
CA CYS A 114 -5.71 1.85 -3.27
C CYS A 114 -5.12 1.80 -4.68
N THR A 115 -3.97 2.44 -4.96
CA THR A 115 -3.44 2.55 -6.33
C THR A 115 -3.10 1.21 -6.98
N GLY A 116 -2.66 0.20 -6.19
CA GLY A 116 -2.50 -1.17 -6.70
C GLY A 116 -3.83 -1.81 -7.11
N ALA A 117 -4.88 -1.56 -6.34
CA ALA A 117 -6.23 -2.03 -6.67
C ALA A 117 -6.83 -1.28 -7.88
N ASP A 118 -6.51 0.02 -8.06
CA ASP A 118 -6.87 0.78 -9.27
C ASP A 118 -6.22 0.16 -10.50
N ALA A 119 -4.92 -0.19 -10.41
CA ALA A 119 -4.20 -0.87 -11.49
C ALA A 119 -4.82 -2.25 -11.79
N LEU A 120 -5.15 -3.04 -10.75
CA LEU A 120 -5.81 -4.32 -10.89
C LEU A 120 -7.17 -4.17 -11.60
N LYS A 121 -7.99 -3.22 -11.18
CA LYS A 121 -9.29 -2.95 -11.81
C LYS A 121 -9.15 -2.56 -13.26
N TYR A 122 -8.18 -1.70 -13.59
CA TYR A 122 -7.93 -1.30 -14.98
C TYR A 122 -7.53 -2.50 -15.85
N GLY A 123 -6.57 -3.31 -15.40
CA GLY A 123 -6.16 -4.52 -16.11
C GLY A 123 -7.30 -5.51 -16.31
N CYS A 124 -8.15 -5.73 -15.31
CA CYS A 124 -9.36 -6.56 -15.46
C CYS A 124 -10.31 -6.00 -16.52
N MET A 125 -10.55 -4.69 -16.54
CA MET A 125 -11.40 -4.05 -17.54
C MET A 125 -10.81 -4.16 -18.95
N ALA A 126 -9.50 -4.01 -19.10
CA ALA A 126 -8.83 -4.16 -20.40
C ALA A 126 -9.03 -5.57 -20.97
N VAL A 127 -8.86 -6.62 -20.14
CA VAL A 127 -9.07 -8.01 -20.56
C VAL A 127 -10.56 -8.30 -20.81
N GLN A 128 -11.47 -7.85 -19.95
CA GLN A 128 -12.92 -8.07 -20.10
C GLN A 128 -13.53 -7.40 -21.34
N LEU A 129 -12.93 -6.30 -21.79
CA LEU A 129 -13.38 -5.57 -23.01
C LEU A 129 -12.68 -6.03 -24.28
N ASP A 130 -11.91 -7.11 -24.21
CA ASP A 130 -11.10 -7.63 -25.34
C ASP A 130 -10.07 -6.61 -25.89
N ASN A 131 -9.70 -5.59 -25.08
CA ASN A 131 -8.65 -4.63 -25.44
C ASN A 131 -7.25 -5.17 -25.18
N ALA A 132 -7.12 -6.23 -24.40
CA ALA A 132 -5.87 -6.91 -24.09
C ALA A 132 -6.12 -8.41 -23.92
N LEU A 133 -5.23 -9.25 -24.43
CA LEU A 133 -5.17 -10.67 -24.09
C LEU A 133 -4.44 -10.86 -22.77
N ASN A 134 -3.35 -10.09 -22.60
CA ASN A 134 -2.48 -10.14 -21.43
C ASN A 134 -2.31 -8.74 -20.84
N ALA A 135 -2.87 -8.51 -19.66
CA ALA A 135 -2.62 -7.29 -18.90
C ALA A 135 -1.72 -7.62 -17.70
N VAL A 136 -0.60 -6.93 -17.58
CA VAL A 136 0.27 -6.98 -16.41
C VAL A 136 -0.05 -5.81 -15.48
N VAL A 137 -0.31 -6.12 -14.23
CA VAL A 137 -0.53 -5.12 -13.18
C VAL A 137 0.57 -5.20 -12.15
N SER A 138 1.06 -4.05 -11.70
CA SER A 138 2.04 -3.99 -10.63
C SER A 138 1.67 -2.99 -9.56
N ALA A 139 2.03 -3.31 -8.32
CA ALA A 139 1.98 -2.42 -7.18
C ALA A 139 3.35 -2.39 -6.52
N SER A 140 3.91 -1.20 -6.32
CA SER A 140 5.28 -1.08 -5.82
C SER A 140 5.49 0.16 -4.97
N GLU A 141 6.33 0.03 -3.94
CA GLU A 141 6.60 1.12 -3.00
C GLU A 141 8.06 1.18 -2.58
N ARG A 142 8.61 2.39 -2.55
CA ARG A 142 9.89 2.71 -1.92
C ARG A 142 9.69 3.78 -0.85
N LEU A 143 8.95 3.42 0.18
CA LEU A 143 8.55 4.33 1.27
C LEU A 143 9.73 4.70 2.18
N SER A 144 10.77 3.86 2.24
CA SER A 144 12.01 4.15 2.97
C SER A 144 12.66 5.47 2.52
N ALA A 145 12.44 5.89 1.27
CA ALA A 145 12.91 7.16 0.75
C ALA A 145 12.38 8.36 1.56
N TRP A 146 11.15 8.28 2.08
CA TRP A 146 10.49 9.36 2.83
C TRP A 146 10.75 9.31 4.34
N MET A 147 11.37 8.21 4.84
CA MET A 147 11.51 7.93 6.27
C MET A 147 12.91 8.21 6.82
N LYS A 148 13.85 8.66 5.98
CA LYS A 148 15.22 8.99 6.41
C LYS A 148 15.21 10.12 7.44
N SER A 149 16.05 10.00 8.47
CA SER A 149 16.18 11.00 9.54
C SER A 149 16.49 12.41 9.02
N THR A 150 17.20 12.49 7.88
CA THR A 150 17.57 13.77 7.24
C THR A 150 16.40 14.65 6.83
N TYR A 151 15.22 14.04 6.56
CA TYR A 151 14.00 14.81 6.26
C TYR A 151 13.33 15.39 7.50
N PHE A 152 13.69 14.90 8.68
CA PHE A 152 13.12 15.33 9.97
C PHE A 152 14.08 16.20 10.79
N GLN A 153 15.37 16.24 10.45
CA GLN A 153 16.41 16.94 11.24
C GLN A 153 16.20 18.45 11.33
N LYS A 154 15.80 19.11 10.22
CA LYS A 154 15.56 20.57 10.25
C LYS A 154 14.31 20.97 11.00
N GLU A 155 13.38 20.05 11.14
CA GLU A 155 12.19 20.24 11.95
C GLU A 155 12.51 20.10 13.45
N SER A 156 13.49 19.27 13.81
CA SER A 156 13.93 19.14 15.21
C SER A 156 14.63 20.40 15.72
N GLU A 157 15.27 21.18 14.87
CA GLU A 157 15.81 22.50 15.24
C GLU A 157 14.68 23.49 15.62
N HIS A 158 13.48 23.33 15.05
CA HIS A 158 12.26 24.00 15.50
C HIS A 158 11.54 23.23 16.61
N LEU A 159 11.82 21.93 16.82
CA LEU A 159 11.22 21.05 17.82
C LEU A 159 11.60 21.38 19.27
N SER A 160 12.60 22.22 19.52
CA SER A 160 12.76 22.83 20.85
C SER A 160 11.53 23.65 21.26
N GLN A 161 10.72 24.09 20.29
CA GLN A 161 9.37 24.63 20.52
C GLN A 161 8.28 23.55 20.62
N LEU A 162 8.53 22.32 20.14
CA LEU A 162 7.59 21.18 20.16
C LEU A 162 7.72 20.31 21.42
N GLU A 163 8.65 20.59 22.34
CA GLU A 163 8.59 20.05 23.71
C GLU A 163 7.25 20.40 24.39
N SER A 164 6.57 21.44 23.89
CA SER A 164 5.21 21.80 24.27
C SER A 164 4.09 21.07 23.50
N GLN A 165 4.39 20.32 22.43
CA GLN A 165 3.39 19.60 21.62
C GLN A 165 3.83 18.16 21.28
N PRO A 166 3.85 17.23 22.26
CA PRO A 166 4.30 15.85 22.07
C PRO A 166 3.51 15.06 21.02
N MET A 167 2.26 15.47 20.74
CA MET A 167 1.39 14.81 19.75
C MET A 167 1.90 14.98 18.31
N LEU A 168 2.37 16.15 17.92
CA LEU A 168 2.88 16.40 16.56
C LEU A 168 4.15 15.58 16.24
N ALA A 169 5.04 15.43 17.23
CA ALA A 169 6.21 14.58 17.10
C ALA A 169 5.82 13.09 16.94
N PHE A 170 4.77 12.66 17.65
CA PHE A 170 4.24 11.30 17.57
C PHE A 170 3.60 11.01 16.20
N GLU A 171 2.83 11.92 15.65
CA GLU A 171 2.15 11.77 14.36
C GLU A 171 3.13 11.60 13.18
N LYS A 172 4.25 12.31 13.21
CA LYS A 172 5.29 12.23 12.19
C LYS A 172 6.16 10.98 12.32
N ASP A 173 6.50 10.59 13.53
CA ASP A 173 7.31 9.40 13.82
C ASP A 173 6.51 8.10 13.66
N PHE A 174 5.18 8.16 13.71
CA PHE A 174 4.27 7.00 13.65
C PHE A 174 4.44 6.19 12.37
N LEU A 175 4.40 6.82 11.21
CA LEU A 175 4.53 6.15 9.90
C LEU A 175 5.94 5.58 9.69
N ARG A 176 6.96 6.21 10.25
CA ARG A 176 8.34 5.79 10.12
C ARG A 176 8.59 4.35 10.60
N TRP A 177 7.81 3.90 11.58
CA TRP A 177 7.96 2.57 12.19
C TRP A 177 7.04 1.50 11.60
N MET A 178 6.23 1.82 10.60
CA MET A 178 5.27 0.88 10.00
C MET A 178 5.58 0.53 8.56
N LEU A 179 6.14 1.47 7.81
CA LEU A 179 6.27 1.37 6.36
C LEU A 179 7.40 0.43 5.96
N SER A 180 7.24 -0.19 4.80
CA SER A 180 8.15 -1.16 4.18
C SER A 180 8.22 -0.91 2.68
N ASP A 181 9.29 -1.36 2.04
CA ASP A 181 9.47 -1.32 0.58
C ASP A 181 9.19 -2.69 -0.02
N GLY A 182 8.69 -2.71 -1.25
CA GLY A 182 8.46 -3.93 -2.00
C GLY A 182 7.69 -3.69 -3.28
N ALA A 183 7.69 -4.69 -4.15
CA ALA A 183 6.93 -4.69 -5.39
C ALA A 183 6.37 -6.06 -5.67
N TYR A 184 5.18 -6.08 -6.26
CA TYR A 184 4.46 -7.27 -6.69
C TYR A 184 3.84 -7.03 -8.05
N ALA A 185 3.65 -8.10 -8.81
CA ALA A 185 2.99 -8.06 -10.10
C ALA A 185 2.05 -9.26 -10.26
N ALA A 186 1.05 -9.11 -11.12
CA ALA A 186 0.16 -10.17 -11.50
C ALA A 186 -0.14 -10.09 -13.00
N LEU A 187 -0.23 -11.26 -13.64
CA LEU A 187 -0.72 -11.43 -15.01
C LEU A 187 -2.22 -11.66 -14.97
N LEU A 188 -2.96 -10.91 -15.78
CA LEU A 188 -4.40 -11.03 -15.98
C LEU A 188 -4.70 -11.50 -17.40
N GLN A 189 -5.50 -12.55 -17.50
CA GLN A 189 -5.91 -13.18 -18.76
C GLN A 189 -7.39 -13.53 -18.73
N GLY A 190 -8.00 -13.76 -19.88
CA GLY A 190 -9.40 -14.13 -20.00
C GLY A 190 -9.71 -15.59 -19.63
N HIS A 191 -8.71 -16.39 -19.31
CA HIS A 191 -8.84 -17.82 -18.98
C HIS A 191 -7.93 -18.20 -17.80
N PRO A 192 -8.29 -19.23 -17.02
CA PRO A 192 -7.44 -19.72 -15.94
C PRO A 192 -6.23 -20.51 -16.49
N ASN A 193 -5.23 -20.70 -15.64
CA ASN A 193 -4.15 -21.66 -15.92
C ASN A 193 -4.71 -23.09 -16.01
N GLU A 194 -4.12 -23.91 -16.88
CA GLU A 194 -4.56 -25.29 -17.05
C GLU A 194 -4.12 -26.20 -15.88
N ASP A 195 -2.86 -26.08 -15.46
CA ASP A 195 -2.21 -27.00 -14.52
C ASP A 195 -2.10 -26.47 -13.09
N THR A 196 -2.34 -25.18 -12.87
CA THR A 196 -2.19 -24.55 -11.55
C THR A 196 -3.47 -23.82 -11.15
N LEU A 197 -3.54 -23.40 -9.89
CA LEU A 197 -4.64 -22.56 -9.40
C LEU A 197 -4.56 -21.17 -10.04
N SER A 198 -5.73 -20.64 -10.34
CA SER A 198 -5.91 -19.25 -10.73
C SER A 198 -6.93 -18.56 -9.82
N LEU A 199 -6.93 -17.25 -9.80
CA LEU A 199 -7.91 -16.44 -9.08
C LEU A 199 -8.82 -15.72 -10.07
N GLN A 200 -10.05 -16.15 -10.18
CA GLN A 200 -11.05 -15.44 -10.95
C GLN A 200 -11.48 -14.19 -10.20
N VAL A 201 -11.45 -13.05 -10.84
CA VAL A 201 -11.95 -11.79 -10.28
C VAL A 201 -13.46 -11.71 -10.48
N ASP A 202 -14.23 -11.92 -9.42
CA ASP A 202 -15.70 -11.87 -9.50
C ASP A 202 -16.17 -10.40 -9.62
N TRP A 203 -15.61 -9.52 -8.80
CA TRP A 203 -15.85 -8.07 -8.84
C TRP A 203 -14.76 -7.29 -8.09
N ILE A 204 -14.56 -6.02 -8.49
CA ILE A 204 -13.73 -5.03 -7.80
C ILE A 204 -14.55 -3.76 -7.63
N GLU A 205 -14.72 -3.32 -6.38
CA GLU A 205 -15.46 -2.12 -6.03
C GLU A 205 -14.55 -1.13 -5.32
N ILE A 206 -14.47 0.07 -5.87
CA ILE A 206 -13.67 1.16 -5.32
C ILE A 206 -14.58 2.34 -5.03
N THR A 207 -14.41 2.97 -3.87
CA THR A 207 -15.14 4.18 -3.49
C THR A 207 -14.23 5.20 -2.83
N SER A 208 -14.65 6.45 -2.85
CA SER A 208 -13.99 7.54 -2.14
C SER A 208 -15.01 8.30 -1.30
N PHE A 209 -14.63 8.63 -0.07
CA PHE A 209 -15.38 9.51 0.83
C PHE A 209 -14.80 10.93 0.89
N ALA A 210 -13.93 11.28 -0.04
CA ALA A 210 -13.25 12.57 -0.07
C ALA A 210 -14.19 13.78 -0.20
N ASN A 211 -15.44 13.57 -0.63
CA ASN A 211 -16.47 14.59 -0.68
C ASN A 211 -17.01 15.01 0.70
N THR A 212 -16.89 14.12 1.70
CA THR A 212 -17.41 14.36 3.06
C THR A 212 -16.31 14.33 4.13
N MET A 213 -15.15 13.73 3.82
CA MET A 213 -14.04 13.57 4.74
C MET A 213 -12.91 14.56 4.44
N GLU A 214 -12.29 15.05 5.50
CA GLU A 214 -11.05 15.82 5.40
C GLU A 214 -9.87 14.91 5.06
N THR A 215 -8.76 15.53 4.62
CA THR A 215 -7.51 14.82 4.39
C THR A 215 -6.91 14.35 5.73
N CYS A 216 -6.63 13.05 5.83
CA CYS A 216 -6.07 12.42 7.02
C CYS A 216 -4.57 12.16 6.90
N MET A 217 -4.08 11.75 5.71
CA MET A 217 -2.66 11.53 5.43
C MET A 217 -2.25 12.28 4.17
N TYR A 218 -1.07 12.92 4.20
CA TYR A 218 -0.59 13.70 3.07
C TYR A 218 0.93 13.85 3.07
N ALA A 219 1.50 14.09 1.89
CA ALA A 219 2.89 14.47 1.65
C ALA A 219 2.95 15.50 0.52
N GLY A 220 4.01 16.29 0.43
CA GLY A 220 4.12 17.36 -0.56
C GLY A 220 3.13 18.50 -0.34
N ALA A 221 2.64 18.67 0.89
CA ALA A 221 1.63 19.66 1.23
C ALA A 221 1.67 20.01 2.72
N GLU A 222 0.92 21.04 3.10
CA GLU A 222 0.63 21.40 4.49
C GLU A 222 -0.84 21.81 4.63
N LYS A 223 -1.47 21.48 5.77
CA LYS A 223 -2.80 21.98 6.10
C LYS A 223 -2.71 23.43 6.58
N ASP A 224 -3.61 24.28 6.09
CA ASP A 224 -3.82 25.59 6.66
C ASP A 224 -4.65 25.54 7.96
N GLU A 225 -4.91 26.69 8.55
CA GLU A 225 -5.70 26.85 9.80
C GLU A 225 -7.14 26.30 9.68
N ASN A 226 -7.66 26.16 8.47
CA ASN A 226 -8.99 25.61 8.18
C ASN A 226 -8.95 24.11 7.81
N GLY A 227 -7.78 23.46 7.91
CA GLY A 227 -7.60 22.05 7.55
C GLY A 227 -7.49 21.78 6.05
N LYS A 228 -7.46 22.84 5.20
CA LYS A 228 -7.34 22.69 3.74
C LYS A 228 -5.88 22.49 3.34
N LEU A 229 -5.63 21.54 2.44
CA LEU A 229 -4.29 21.31 1.93
C LEU A 229 -3.84 22.41 0.97
N ARG A 230 -2.61 22.88 1.21
CA ARG A 230 -1.83 23.71 0.30
C ARG A 230 -0.67 22.87 -0.21
N GLY A 231 -0.62 22.63 -1.52
CA GLY A 231 0.45 21.86 -2.16
C GLY A 231 1.79 22.57 -2.13
N TRP A 232 2.87 21.80 -2.24
CA TRP A 232 4.27 22.28 -2.17
C TRP A 232 4.57 23.45 -3.12
N ALA A 233 3.98 23.48 -4.30
CA ALA A 233 4.16 24.56 -5.29
C ALA A 233 3.55 25.91 -4.86
N MET A 234 2.77 25.94 -3.78
CA MET A 234 2.21 27.16 -3.19
C MET A 234 3.12 27.79 -2.13
N PHE A 235 4.28 27.20 -1.88
CA PHE A 235 5.25 27.67 -0.89
C PHE A 235 6.55 28.08 -1.57
N PRO A 236 7.27 29.11 -1.04
CA PRO A 236 8.63 29.42 -1.47
C PRO A 236 9.56 28.19 -1.28
N GLU A 237 10.47 27.97 -2.21
CA GLU A 237 11.40 26.82 -2.17
C GLU A 237 12.18 26.74 -0.86
N GLN A 238 12.56 27.89 -0.31
CA GLN A 238 13.31 28.00 0.96
C GLN A 238 12.53 27.44 2.16
N GLU A 239 11.20 27.38 2.07
CA GLU A 239 10.34 26.88 3.14
C GLU A 239 10.09 25.37 3.06
N TRP A 240 10.39 24.71 1.94
CA TRP A 240 10.04 23.30 1.74
C TRP A 240 10.65 22.36 2.78
N LEU A 241 11.92 22.57 3.11
CA LEU A 241 12.61 21.76 4.12
C LEU A 241 12.26 22.17 5.55
N SER A 242 12.18 23.48 5.82
CA SER A 242 11.85 23.98 7.17
C SER A 242 10.42 23.62 7.61
N ARG A 243 9.50 23.45 6.66
CA ARG A 243 8.12 22.97 6.90
C ARG A 243 7.97 21.45 6.76
N SER A 244 9.04 20.72 6.43
CA SER A 244 8.98 19.28 6.14
C SER A 244 7.83 18.93 5.16
N LEU A 245 7.69 19.70 4.07
CA LEU A 245 6.55 19.55 3.14
C LEU A 245 6.49 18.14 2.54
N PHE A 246 7.64 17.53 2.27
CA PHE A 246 7.73 16.19 1.67
C PHE A 246 7.74 15.05 2.68
N ALA A 247 7.74 15.32 3.99
CA ALA A 247 7.50 14.28 4.99
C ALA A 247 6.04 13.83 4.95
N VAL A 248 5.81 12.53 5.12
CA VAL A 248 4.45 11.99 5.24
C VAL A 248 3.90 12.35 6.62
N LYS A 249 2.73 12.95 6.65
CA LYS A 249 2.02 13.39 7.86
C LYS A 249 0.68 12.68 7.94
N GLN A 250 0.26 12.26 9.13
CA GLN A 250 -1.00 11.58 9.34
C GLN A 250 -1.70 12.04 10.62
N ASP A 251 -2.96 12.41 10.51
CA ASP A 251 -3.85 12.64 11.64
C ASP A 251 -4.28 11.29 12.23
N THR A 252 -3.58 10.87 13.28
CA THR A 252 -3.81 9.58 13.94
C THR A 252 -5.15 9.49 14.67
N ARG A 253 -5.71 10.63 15.10
CA ARG A 253 -7.02 10.70 15.74
C ARG A 253 -8.13 10.43 14.70
N MET A 254 -8.12 11.16 13.60
CA MET A 254 -9.06 10.99 12.50
C MET A 254 -8.95 9.58 11.91
N LEU A 255 -7.72 9.05 11.75
CA LEU A 255 -7.49 7.69 11.30
C LEU A 255 -8.19 6.68 12.22
N SER A 256 -7.97 6.76 13.52
CA SER A 256 -8.53 5.82 14.50
C SER A 256 -10.05 5.86 14.57
N GLU A 257 -10.64 7.03 14.34
CA GLU A 257 -12.08 7.23 14.42
C GLU A 257 -12.82 6.68 13.19
N TRP A 258 -12.24 6.84 11.99
CA TRP A 258 -13.01 6.67 10.75
C TRP A 258 -12.58 5.50 9.86
N VAL A 259 -11.30 5.12 9.85
CA VAL A 259 -10.79 4.20 8.83
C VAL A 259 -11.48 2.83 8.85
N VAL A 260 -11.75 2.28 10.02
CA VAL A 260 -12.43 0.97 10.14
C VAL A 260 -13.92 1.13 9.93
N ARG A 261 -14.53 2.12 10.56
CA ARG A 261 -15.98 2.34 10.50
C ARG A 261 -16.49 2.54 9.08
N LEU A 262 -15.88 3.47 8.33
CA LEU A 262 -16.27 3.72 6.95
C LEU A 262 -16.05 2.49 6.05
N GLY A 263 -14.95 1.75 6.29
CA GLY A 263 -14.67 0.52 5.57
C GLY A 263 -15.73 -0.54 5.79
N VAL A 264 -16.10 -0.81 7.05
CA VAL A 264 -17.13 -1.79 7.38
C VAL A 264 -18.52 -1.36 6.88
N ASP A 265 -18.86 -0.07 7.01
CA ASP A 265 -20.12 0.46 6.46
C ASP A 265 -20.21 0.25 4.93
N TYR A 266 -19.08 0.43 4.23
CA TYR A 266 -19.02 0.19 2.79
C TYR A 266 -19.07 -1.31 2.46
N LEU A 267 -18.39 -2.17 3.22
CA LEU A 267 -18.46 -3.62 3.06
C LEU A 267 -19.89 -4.15 3.15
N ILE A 268 -20.68 -3.67 4.11
CA ILE A 268 -22.09 -4.07 4.26
C ILE A 268 -22.93 -3.65 3.04
N LYS A 269 -22.68 -2.46 2.49
CA LYS A 269 -23.32 -2.03 1.23
C LYS A 269 -22.98 -2.97 0.08
N LEU A 270 -21.72 -3.40 -0.02
CA LEU A 270 -21.28 -4.34 -1.04
C LEU A 270 -21.85 -5.75 -0.83
N ALA A 271 -21.95 -6.22 0.41
CA ALA A 271 -22.58 -7.49 0.75
C ALA A 271 -24.04 -7.53 0.26
N ASN A 272 -24.77 -6.43 0.45
CA ASN A 272 -26.14 -6.30 -0.07
C ASN A 272 -26.15 -6.21 -1.61
N LYS A 273 -25.25 -5.47 -2.22
CA LYS A 273 -25.15 -5.29 -3.68
C LYS A 273 -24.83 -6.60 -4.41
N HIS A 274 -23.87 -7.36 -3.88
CA HIS A 274 -23.37 -8.59 -4.48
C HIS A 274 -23.95 -9.87 -3.85
N HIS A 275 -24.95 -9.73 -2.98
CA HIS A 275 -25.70 -10.83 -2.35
C HIS A 275 -24.80 -11.88 -1.68
N PHE A 276 -23.87 -11.45 -0.82
CA PHE A 276 -23.04 -12.34 -0.04
C PHE A 276 -23.12 -12.05 1.47
N THR A 277 -22.77 -13.05 2.25
CA THR A 277 -22.71 -12.98 3.73
C THR A 277 -21.28 -13.36 4.19
N PRO A 278 -20.94 -13.14 5.46
CA PRO A 278 -19.66 -13.61 6.01
C PRO A 278 -19.39 -15.10 5.77
N ASP A 279 -20.43 -15.95 5.71
CA ASP A 279 -20.30 -17.39 5.49
C ASP A 279 -19.81 -17.73 4.08
N ASN A 280 -19.99 -16.83 3.11
CA ASN A 280 -19.51 -16.98 1.75
C ASN A 280 -18.05 -16.56 1.56
N VAL A 281 -17.33 -16.21 2.64
CA VAL A 281 -15.94 -15.80 2.60
C VAL A 281 -15.08 -16.87 3.28
N ASP A 282 -14.27 -17.59 2.50
CA ASP A 282 -13.34 -18.60 3.02
C ASP A 282 -12.06 -17.97 3.55
N TRP A 283 -11.57 -16.91 2.84
CA TRP A 283 -10.38 -16.16 3.22
C TRP A 283 -10.66 -14.66 3.19
N PHE A 284 -10.26 -13.97 4.25
CA PHE A 284 -10.32 -12.51 4.33
C PHE A 284 -8.92 -11.91 4.42
N LEU A 285 -8.56 -11.07 3.47
CA LEU A 285 -7.26 -10.43 3.34
C LEU A 285 -7.40 -8.91 3.55
N PRO A 286 -7.48 -8.43 4.80
CA PRO A 286 -7.51 -7.00 5.05
C PRO A 286 -6.10 -6.41 5.00
N HIS A 287 -5.87 -5.41 4.14
CA HIS A 287 -4.70 -4.56 4.26
C HIS A 287 -4.81 -3.72 5.54
N LEU A 288 -4.04 -4.07 6.54
CA LEU A 288 -3.94 -3.33 7.81
C LEU A 288 -2.61 -2.56 7.84
N SER A 289 -2.65 -1.27 8.16
CA SER A 289 -1.43 -0.49 8.37
C SER A 289 -0.77 -0.77 9.73
N SER A 290 -1.53 -1.34 10.67
CA SER A 290 -1.12 -1.69 12.03
C SER A 290 -2.02 -2.82 12.55
N MET A 291 -1.48 -3.75 13.35
CA MET A 291 -2.27 -4.79 14.02
C MET A 291 -3.30 -4.22 15.01
N PHE A 292 -3.11 -2.97 15.43
CA PHE A 292 -4.12 -2.25 16.21
C PHE A 292 -5.49 -2.22 15.50
N PHE A 293 -5.52 -2.12 14.17
CA PHE A 293 -6.76 -2.08 13.41
C PHE A 293 -7.45 -3.45 13.26
N LYS A 294 -6.74 -4.55 13.55
CA LYS A 294 -7.36 -5.88 13.58
C LYS A 294 -8.46 -5.95 14.65
N ASP A 295 -8.13 -5.58 15.88
CA ASP A 295 -9.10 -5.62 17.00
C ASP A 295 -10.24 -4.62 16.77
N ALA A 296 -9.93 -3.44 16.22
CA ALA A 296 -10.94 -2.45 15.86
C ALA A 296 -11.91 -2.98 14.77
N THR A 297 -11.39 -3.70 13.76
CA THR A 297 -12.22 -4.28 12.70
C THR A 297 -13.11 -5.42 13.23
N LEU A 298 -12.57 -6.29 14.09
CA LEU A 298 -13.37 -7.35 14.75
C LEU A 298 -14.51 -6.76 15.57
N LYS A 299 -14.24 -5.68 16.31
CA LYS A 299 -15.25 -4.97 17.09
C LYS A 299 -16.35 -4.39 16.20
N GLU A 300 -16.00 -3.69 15.12
CA GLU A 300 -16.98 -3.14 14.17
C GLU A 300 -17.78 -4.24 13.47
N PHE A 301 -17.15 -5.37 13.12
CA PHE A 301 -17.87 -6.53 12.58
C PHE A 301 -18.91 -7.09 13.57
N GLN A 302 -18.55 -7.18 14.85
CA GLN A 302 -19.47 -7.62 15.89
C GLN A 302 -20.63 -6.64 16.08
N GLU A 303 -20.35 -5.34 16.15
CA GLU A 303 -21.38 -4.30 16.32
C GLU A 303 -22.34 -4.21 15.13
N ARG A 304 -21.91 -4.60 13.93
CA ARG A 304 -22.70 -4.59 12.69
C ARG A 304 -23.33 -5.94 12.35
N ASN A 305 -23.14 -6.99 13.20
CA ASN A 305 -23.57 -8.35 12.90
C ASN A 305 -23.06 -8.88 11.54
N PHE A 306 -21.81 -8.53 11.19
CA PHE A 306 -21.16 -8.98 9.96
C PHE A 306 -19.79 -9.60 10.29
N MET A 307 -19.79 -10.67 11.08
CA MET A 307 -18.57 -11.30 11.57
C MET A 307 -17.99 -12.28 10.55
N ILE A 308 -16.83 -11.95 10.00
CA ILE A 308 -15.96 -12.91 9.31
C ILE A 308 -15.05 -13.51 10.37
N PRO A 309 -15.11 -14.84 10.64
CA PRO A 309 -14.33 -15.48 11.68
C PRO A 309 -12.83 -15.23 11.56
N GLU A 310 -12.15 -15.00 12.69
CA GLU A 310 -10.73 -14.62 12.70
C GLU A 310 -9.81 -15.69 12.09
N GLU A 311 -10.18 -16.96 12.20
CA GLU A 311 -9.46 -18.10 11.60
C GLU A 311 -9.44 -18.08 10.06
N ARG A 312 -10.31 -17.29 9.43
CA ARG A 312 -10.34 -17.05 7.98
C ARG A 312 -9.51 -15.84 7.56
N TRP A 313 -8.92 -15.11 8.52
CA TRP A 313 -8.10 -13.95 8.20
C TRP A 313 -6.69 -14.37 7.83
N PHE A 314 -6.21 -13.90 6.71
CA PHE A 314 -4.82 -14.08 6.29
C PHE A 314 -4.08 -12.74 6.39
N LEU A 315 -3.05 -12.68 7.21
CA LEU A 315 -2.28 -11.47 7.51
C LEU A 315 -0.78 -11.78 7.50
N ASN A 316 -0.02 -10.99 6.76
CA ASN A 316 1.44 -11.08 6.73
C ASN A 316 2.15 -9.80 7.22
N LEU A 317 1.39 -8.78 7.62
CA LEU A 317 1.91 -7.52 8.15
C LEU A 317 3.06 -7.66 9.16
N PRO A 318 3.04 -8.62 10.14
CA PRO A 318 4.12 -8.76 11.10
C PRO A 318 5.50 -9.07 10.48
N TYR A 319 5.53 -9.66 9.30
CA TYR A 319 6.76 -10.15 8.65
C TYR A 319 7.12 -9.39 7.36
N VAL A 320 6.17 -8.69 6.78
CA VAL A 320 6.33 -7.95 5.52
C VAL A 320 6.39 -6.45 5.75
N GLY A 321 5.75 -5.97 6.83
CA GLY A 321 5.53 -4.56 7.08
C GLY A 321 4.40 -4.00 6.21
N ASN A 322 4.15 -2.70 6.33
CA ASN A 322 3.15 -2.02 5.52
C ASN A 322 3.77 -1.52 4.21
N ILE A 323 3.46 -2.19 3.11
CA ILE A 323 3.91 -1.84 1.74
C ILE A 323 2.81 -1.04 1.01
N ALA A 324 1.96 -0.33 1.70
CA ALA A 324 0.86 0.49 1.14
C ALA A 324 0.14 -0.19 -0.03
N SER A 325 0.27 0.31 -1.28
CA SER A 325 -0.43 -0.19 -2.47
C SER A 325 -0.15 -1.67 -2.80
N ALA A 326 1.02 -2.17 -2.40
CA ALA A 326 1.46 -3.54 -2.71
C ALA A 326 1.05 -4.58 -1.63
N SER A 327 0.54 -4.15 -0.47
CA SER A 327 0.26 -5.07 0.65
C SER A 327 -0.78 -6.14 0.33
N ALA A 328 -1.81 -5.81 -0.44
CA ALA A 328 -2.83 -6.77 -0.85
C ALA A 328 -2.24 -7.85 -1.79
N PHE A 329 -1.39 -7.45 -2.72
CA PHE A 329 -0.67 -8.36 -3.60
C PHE A 329 0.26 -9.30 -2.83
N ALA A 330 0.97 -8.75 -1.83
CA ALA A 330 1.83 -9.54 -0.95
C ALA A 330 1.07 -10.66 -0.23
N MET A 331 -0.13 -10.37 0.28
CA MET A 331 -0.98 -11.37 0.92
C MET A 331 -1.53 -12.38 -0.09
N LEU A 332 -1.96 -11.93 -1.26
CA LEU A 332 -2.47 -12.81 -2.32
C LEU A 332 -1.40 -13.78 -2.80
N GLU A 333 -0.19 -13.30 -3.11
CA GLU A 333 0.93 -14.15 -3.53
C GLU A 333 1.26 -15.21 -2.46
N GLU A 334 1.43 -14.77 -1.20
CA GLU A 334 1.77 -15.71 -0.11
C GLU A 334 0.67 -16.74 0.11
N LEU A 335 -0.60 -16.37 0.04
CA LEU A 335 -1.72 -17.29 0.17
C LEU A 335 -1.79 -18.24 -1.03
N MET A 336 -1.57 -17.76 -2.25
CA MET A 336 -1.54 -18.55 -3.49
C MET A 336 -0.54 -19.71 -3.40
N TYR A 337 0.68 -19.40 -2.96
CA TYR A 337 1.77 -20.39 -2.87
C TYR A 337 1.82 -21.13 -1.53
N SER A 338 0.90 -20.88 -0.61
CA SER A 338 0.88 -21.53 0.71
C SER A 338 0.43 -22.99 0.72
N GLY A 339 -0.15 -23.48 -0.37
CA GLY A 339 -0.81 -24.79 -0.45
C GLY A 339 -2.14 -24.89 0.31
N LYS A 340 -2.67 -23.78 0.84
CA LYS A 340 -3.91 -23.76 1.64
C LYS A 340 -5.16 -23.61 0.79
N LEU A 341 -5.04 -23.05 -0.41
CA LEU A 341 -6.16 -22.77 -1.28
C LEU A 341 -6.73 -24.04 -1.92
N LYS A 342 -8.05 -24.05 -2.09
CA LYS A 342 -8.78 -25.11 -2.79
C LYS A 342 -9.72 -24.47 -3.80
N ARG A 343 -9.91 -25.13 -4.97
CA ARG A 343 -10.85 -24.67 -5.98
C ARG A 343 -12.25 -24.47 -5.39
N GLY A 344 -12.91 -23.41 -5.81
CA GLY A 344 -14.24 -23.00 -5.33
C GLY A 344 -14.22 -22.13 -4.06
N GLN A 345 -13.07 -21.96 -3.37
CA GLN A 345 -12.99 -21.06 -2.24
C GLN A 345 -13.04 -19.59 -2.67
N ARG A 346 -13.65 -18.76 -1.83
CA ARG A 346 -13.81 -17.33 -2.08
C ARG A 346 -12.90 -16.50 -1.15
N ILE A 347 -12.19 -15.56 -1.75
CA ILE A 347 -11.25 -14.67 -1.07
C ILE A 347 -11.80 -13.25 -1.14
N LEU A 348 -12.05 -12.63 0.01
CA LEU A 348 -12.40 -11.22 0.09
C LEU A 348 -11.15 -10.41 0.43
N VAL A 349 -10.73 -9.54 -0.47
CA VAL A 349 -9.63 -8.57 -0.24
C VAL A 349 -10.23 -7.24 0.17
N MET A 350 -9.65 -6.60 1.19
CA MET A 350 -10.03 -5.27 1.67
C MET A 350 -8.80 -4.36 1.67
N VAL A 351 -8.88 -3.23 0.97
CA VAL A 351 -7.82 -2.22 0.94
C VAL A 351 -8.39 -0.87 1.39
N PRO A 352 -8.30 -0.53 2.69
CA PRO A 352 -8.61 0.80 3.18
C PRO A 352 -7.45 1.75 2.86
N GLU A 353 -7.76 2.93 2.38
CA GLU A 353 -6.83 4.02 2.18
C GLU A 353 -7.11 5.15 3.15
N SER A 354 -6.11 5.51 3.94
CA SER A 354 -6.26 6.54 4.97
C SER A 354 -5.95 7.95 4.49
N ALA A 355 -5.49 8.17 3.27
CA ALA A 355 -5.13 9.51 2.81
C ALA A 355 -6.33 10.47 2.84
N ARG A 356 -7.44 10.05 2.24
CA ARG A 356 -8.72 10.76 2.32
C ARG A 356 -9.90 9.81 2.25
N PHE A 357 -9.75 8.62 2.85
CA PHE A 357 -10.75 7.59 3.03
C PHE A 357 -11.34 7.07 1.72
N SER A 358 -10.48 6.43 0.91
CA SER A 358 -10.88 5.57 -0.19
C SER A 358 -10.83 4.11 0.22
N TYR A 359 -11.64 3.28 -0.40
CA TYR A 359 -11.69 1.84 -0.08
C TYR A 359 -11.82 1.03 -1.35
N CYS A 360 -11.05 -0.05 -1.44
CA CYS A 360 -11.26 -1.10 -2.41
C CYS A 360 -11.65 -2.39 -1.71
N TYR A 361 -12.63 -3.06 -2.28
CA TYR A 361 -12.96 -4.46 -2.00
C TYR A 361 -12.92 -5.25 -3.29
N CYS A 362 -12.37 -6.45 -3.22
CA CYS A 362 -12.30 -7.37 -4.33
C CYS A 362 -12.73 -8.76 -3.85
N MET A 363 -13.63 -9.40 -4.58
CA MET A 363 -13.97 -10.79 -4.39
C MET A 363 -13.32 -11.62 -5.47
N LEU A 364 -12.62 -12.66 -5.04
CA LEU A 364 -11.94 -13.61 -5.92
C LEU A 364 -12.45 -15.01 -5.65
N THR A 365 -12.57 -15.82 -6.69
CA THR A 365 -12.85 -17.25 -6.59
C THR A 365 -11.62 -18.04 -7.06
N VAL A 366 -11.22 -19.04 -6.30
CA VAL A 366 -10.13 -19.95 -6.66
C VAL A 366 -10.64 -20.94 -7.72
N VAL A 367 -10.02 -20.93 -8.90
CA VAL A 367 -10.37 -21.77 -10.04
C VAL A 367 -9.22 -22.62 -10.50
#